data_80daf51398d928649dac086eb06c26fd
#
_entry.id   80daf51398d928649dac086eb06c26fd
#
_cell.length_a   1.000
_cell.length_b   1.000
_cell.length_c   1.000
_cell.angle_alpha   90.00
_cell.angle_beta   90.00
_cell.angle_gamma   90.00
#
_symmetry.space_group_name_H-M   'P 1'
#
loop_
_entity.id
_entity.type
_entity.pdbx_description
1 polymer ?
#
loop_
_entity_poly.entity_id
_entity_poly.type
_entity_poly.pdbx_seq_one_letter_code
_entity_poly.pdbx_strand_id
1 'polypeptide(L)'
;MAGAVINPVNIRLNASTVAFLLEHSSSSVVMVDQEFFPLAEEALKIWQEKKKSSFKPPLLIVIADESCDPKSLKYALGRGAIEYEKFLETGDPEFAWKPPQDEWHSISLGYTSGTTASPKGVVLHHRGAYLMSLSGALVWGMNEGAIYLWTLPMFHCNGWCYTWTLAAVCGTNICLRQVTAKAVYSAIAKHGVTHFCAAPVVLNTIVNASPDETIVPLPRVVHVMTAGAAPPRPVLFAMSQCGFRVTHTYGLSETYGPSTVCAWKPEWDSLPQETQARLNARQGIRYIGLEGLNIVNTQNMIPVPADGTTVGEIVMRGNAVMKGYLKNPKANAEAFANGWFHSGDLGIKHPDGYIEIKDRSKDIIISGGENISSVEIENSLYLHPVVLEASVVARPDERWGESPCAFVTLKPGVNKSNEQRLAEDIMKFCRSKMPAYWVPKSVVFGPLPKTSTGKVQKHLLRAKAKEMGPLKMSRL
;
A
#
# COMPACT_ATOMS: atom_id res chain seq x y z
N MET A 1 18.62 -18.99 2.26
CA MET A 1 19.03 -20.08 3.12
C MET A 1 18.42 -21.39 2.68
N ALA A 2 17.08 -21.60 2.75
CA ALA A 2 16.45 -22.84 2.28
C ALA A 2 16.40 -23.00 0.75
N GLY A 3 16.79 -22.01 -0.03
CA GLY A 3 16.65 -22.01 -1.49
C GLY A 3 15.18 -21.93 -1.97
N ALA A 4 14.25 -21.64 -1.07
CA ALA A 4 12.83 -21.52 -1.38
C ALA A 4 12.43 -20.11 -1.78
N VAL A 5 11.36 -19.99 -2.58
CA VAL A 5 10.72 -18.72 -2.91
C VAL A 5 9.58 -18.48 -1.93
N ILE A 6 9.63 -17.37 -1.20
CA ILE A 6 8.58 -16.99 -0.24
C ILE A 6 7.37 -16.46 -1.01
N ASN A 7 6.17 -17.00 -0.69
CA ASN A 7 4.90 -16.55 -1.23
C ASN A 7 3.99 -16.08 -0.08
N PRO A 8 4.14 -14.85 0.41
CA PRO A 8 3.36 -14.35 1.54
C PRO A 8 1.92 -14.04 1.11
N VAL A 9 0.97 -14.80 1.64
CA VAL A 9 -0.45 -14.74 1.27
C VAL A 9 -1.19 -13.77 2.20
N ASN A 10 -2.05 -12.96 1.61
CA ASN A 10 -2.93 -12.06 2.35
C ASN A 10 -3.99 -12.85 3.13
N ILE A 11 -3.99 -12.71 4.44
CA ILE A 11 -4.89 -13.42 5.38
C ILE A 11 -6.39 -13.05 5.25
N ARG A 12 -6.72 -11.98 4.53
CA ARG A 12 -8.11 -11.51 4.33
C ARG A 12 -8.73 -11.98 3.01
N LEU A 13 -8.04 -12.85 2.27
CA LEU A 13 -8.58 -13.47 1.06
C LEU A 13 -9.54 -14.61 1.43
N ASN A 14 -10.47 -14.89 0.53
CA ASN A 14 -11.32 -16.06 0.65
C ASN A 14 -10.59 -17.35 0.18
N ALA A 15 -11.11 -18.50 0.55
CA ALA A 15 -10.49 -19.80 0.26
C ALA A 15 -10.28 -20.05 -1.24
N SER A 16 -11.22 -19.61 -2.10
CA SER A 16 -11.09 -19.80 -3.56
C SER A 16 -9.92 -19.01 -4.15
N THR A 17 -9.69 -17.78 -3.65
CA THR A 17 -8.55 -16.97 -4.07
C THR A 17 -7.24 -17.55 -3.53
N VAL A 18 -7.19 -17.99 -2.27
CA VAL A 18 -6.01 -18.66 -1.70
C VAL A 18 -5.69 -19.94 -2.49
N ALA A 19 -6.68 -20.76 -2.82
CA ALA A 19 -6.51 -21.95 -3.65
C ALA A 19 -5.89 -21.61 -5.03
N PHE A 20 -6.37 -20.54 -5.67
CA PHE A 20 -5.78 -20.04 -6.92
C PHE A 20 -4.31 -19.64 -6.74
N LEU A 21 -3.97 -18.91 -5.67
CA LEU A 21 -2.59 -18.47 -5.42
C LEU A 21 -1.66 -19.67 -5.20
N LEU A 22 -2.06 -20.64 -4.39
CA LEU A 22 -1.30 -21.86 -4.11
C LEU A 22 -1.07 -22.71 -5.38
N GLU A 23 -2.12 -22.88 -6.19
CA GLU A 23 -2.03 -23.57 -7.47
C GLU A 23 -1.13 -22.85 -8.47
N HIS A 24 -1.35 -21.53 -8.66
CA HIS A 24 -0.62 -20.72 -9.63
C HIS A 24 0.88 -20.64 -9.31
N SER A 25 1.22 -20.51 -8.02
CA SER A 25 2.61 -20.51 -7.53
C SER A 25 3.23 -21.91 -7.49
N SER A 26 2.44 -22.97 -7.59
CA SER A 26 2.89 -24.34 -7.39
C SER A 26 3.53 -24.54 -6.00
N SER A 27 2.88 -24.00 -4.94
CA SER A 27 3.38 -24.07 -3.57
C SER A 27 3.53 -25.50 -3.09
N SER A 28 4.70 -25.86 -2.57
CA SER A 28 5.01 -27.21 -2.04
C SER A 28 5.00 -27.27 -0.51
N VAL A 29 5.04 -26.11 0.16
CA VAL A 29 4.95 -25.98 1.62
C VAL A 29 3.94 -24.85 1.92
N VAL A 30 3.05 -25.08 2.87
CA VAL A 30 2.11 -24.09 3.39
C VAL A 30 2.35 -23.97 4.89
N MET A 31 2.88 -22.81 5.31
CA MET A 31 3.03 -22.46 6.72
C MET A 31 1.89 -21.51 7.08
N VAL A 32 1.12 -21.84 8.10
CA VAL A 32 -0.08 -21.10 8.45
C VAL A 32 -0.23 -20.95 9.96
N ASP A 33 -0.57 -19.75 10.41
CA ASP A 33 -0.97 -19.51 11.80
C ASP A 33 -2.25 -20.34 12.12
N GLN A 34 -2.33 -20.86 13.31
CA GLN A 34 -3.44 -21.70 13.75
C GLN A 34 -4.83 -21.06 13.56
N GLU A 35 -4.92 -19.73 13.68
CA GLU A 35 -6.15 -18.98 13.49
C GLU A 35 -6.67 -19.08 12.05
N PHE A 36 -5.76 -19.16 11.07
CA PHE A 36 -6.08 -19.23 9.63
C PHE A 36 -6.05 -20.64 9.07
N PHE A 37 -5.81 -21.65 9.91
CA PHE A 37 -5.75 -23.05 9.47
C PHE A 37 -7.05 -23.51 8.77
N PRO A 38 -8.26 -23.20 9.24
CA PRO A 38 -9.50 -23.58 8.54
C PRO A 38 -9.59 -23.00 7.12
N LEU A 39 -9.12 -21.76 6.93
CA LEU A 39 -9.06 -21.13 5.61
C LEU A 39 -8.09 -21.87 4.66
N ALA A 40 -6.92 -22.23 5.17
CA ALA A 40 -5.93 -22.98 4.40
C ALA A 40 -6.45 -24.38 4.03
N GLU A 41 -7.10 -25.09 4.96
CA GLU A 41 -7.72 -26.39 4.70
C GLU A 41 -8.78 -26.32 3.60
N GLU A 42 -9.69 -25.34 3.67
CA GLU A 42 -10.71 -25.13 2.65
C GLU A 42 -10.08 -24.82 1.28
N ALA A 43 -9.06 -23.98 1.24
CA ALA A 43 -8.34 -23.67 0.02
C ALA A 43 -7.66 -24.89 -0.61
N LEU A 44 -7.07 -25.76 0.21
CA LEU A 44 -6.46 -27.00 -0.25
C LEU A 44 -7.50 -27.98 -0.78
N LYS A 45 -8.69 -28.07 -0.18
CA LYS A 45 -9.81 -28.88 -0.71
C LYS A 45 -10.24 -28.39 -2.09
N ILE A 46 -10.43 -27.08 -2.27
CA ILE A 46 -10.79 -26.48 -3.57
C ILE A 46 -9.72 -26.80 -4.62
N TRP A 47 -8.44 -26.68 -4.27
CA TRP A 47 -7.33 -27.01 -5.17
C TRP A 47 -7.30 -28.48 -5.53
N GLN A 48 -7.50 -29.38 -4.54
CA GLN A 48 -7.57 -30.82 -4.74
C GLN A 48 -8.72 -31.22 -5.67
N GLU A 49 -9.92 -30.71 -5.46
CA GLU A 49 -11.08 -30.97 -6.29
C GLU A 49 -10.85 -30.56 -7.76
N LYS A 50 -10.18 -29.45 -7.97
CA LYS A 50 -9.83 -28.97 -9.30
C LYS A 50 -8.79 -29.83 -10.01
N LYS A 51 -7.77 -30.31 -9.30
CA LYS A 51 -6.65 -31.12 -9.84
C LYS A 51 -6.91 -32.60 -9.86
N LYS A 52 -7.86 -33.10 -9.09
CA LYS A 52 -8.22 -34.54 -8.98
C LYS A 52 -6.97 -35.43 -8.78
N SER A 53 -6.75 -36.38 -9.66
CA SER A 53 -5.64 -37.33 -9.57
C SER A 53 -4.23 -36.70 -9.72
N SER A 54 -4.12 -35.51 -10.25
CA SER A 54 -2.83 -34.81 -10.37
C SER A 54 -2.47 -33.93 -9.16
N PHE A 55 -3.31 -33.87 -8.14
CA PHE A 55 -3.05 -33.14 -6.91
C PHE A 55 -1.94 -33.79 -6.09
N LYS A 56 -0.93 -32.99 -5.75
CA LYS A 56 0.10 -33.34 -4.77
C LYS A 56 -0.08 -32.41 -3.59
N PRO A 57 -0.45 -32.91 -2.40
CA PRO A 57 -0.63 -32.04 -1.24
C PRO A 57 0.70 -31.38 -0.85
N PRO A 58 0.70 -30.10 -0.55
CA PRO A 58 1.87 -29.45 0.03
C PRO A 58 2.10 -29.96 1.46
N LEU A 59 3.34 -29.85 1.93
CA LEU A 59 3.65 -30.01 3.35
C LEU A 59 2.91 -28.91 4.13
N LEU A 60 2.18 -29.28 5.16
CA LEU A 60 1.36 -28.37 5.95
C LEU A 60 1.98 -28.19 7.34
N ILE A 61 2.37 -26.95 7.65
CA ILE A 61 3.00 -26.59 8.92
C ILE A 61 2.09 -25.57 9.62
N VAL A 62 1.70 -25.87 10.87
CA VAL A 62 0.91 -24.94 11.69
C VAL A 62 1.80 -24.21 12.69
N ILE A 63 1.64 -22.89 12.74
CA ILE A 63 2.35 -22.01 13.68
C ILE A 63 1.41 -21.71 14.84
N ALA A 64 1.89 -21.92 16.06
CA ALA A 64 1.19 -21.58 17.28
C ALA A 64 2.07 -20.70 18.18
N ASP A 65 1.48 -19.75 18.88
CA ASP A 65 2.13 -18.95 19.89
C ASP A 65 1.39 -19.05 21.25
N GLU A 66 1.82 -18.27 22.23
CA GLU A 66 1.22 -18.25 23.58
C GLU A 66 -0.27 -17.87 23.60
N SER A 67 -0.75 -17.17 22.55
CA SER A 67 -2.16 -16.78 22.40
C SER A 67 -3.02 -17.84 21.70
N CYS A 68 -2.41 -18.95 21.29
CA CYS A 68 -3.06 -20.00 20.53
C CYS A 68 -4.14 -20.73 21.36
N ASP A 69 -5.33 -20.94 20.76
CA ASP A 69 -6.31 -21.85 21.32
C ASP A 69 -5.83 -23.31 21.15
N PRO A 70 -5.59 -24.06 22.26
CA PRO A 70 -5.12 -25.44 22.19
C PRO A 70 -6.04 -26.37 21.38
N LYS A 71 -7.35 -26.08 21.30
CA LYS A 71 -8.30 -26.86 20.50
C LYS A 71 -8.05 -26.68 19.01
N SER A 72 -7.76 -25.44 18.57
CA SER A 72 -7.44 -25.13 17.18
C SER A 72 -6.12 -25.77 16.75
N LEU A 73 -5.11 -25.76 17.61
CA LEU A 73 -3.86 -26.47 17.35
C LEU A 73 -4.09 -28.00 17.24
N LYS A 74 -4.82 -28.59 18.21
CA LYS A 74 -5.16 -30.01 18.19
C LYS A 74 -5.92 -30.40 16.92
N TYR A 75 -6.83 -29.55 16.45
CA TYR A 75 -7.55 -29.74 15.22
C TYR A 75 -6.60 -29.81 14.01
N ALA A 76 -5.69 -28.84 13.89
CA ALA A 76 -4.73 -28.77 12.79
C ALA A 76 -3.81 -30.02 12.74
N LEU A 77 -3.30 -30.43 13.91
CA LEU A 77 -2.49 -31.64 14.03
C LEU A 77 -3.26 -32.91 13.64
N GLY A 78 -4.54 -33.00 14.03
CA GLY A 78 -5.45 -34.10 13.62
C GLY A 78 -5.73 -34.17 12.12
N ARG A 79 -5.43 -33.08 11.38
CA ARG A 79 -5.54 -32.98 9.92
C ARG A 79 -4.21 -33.25 9.20
N GLY A 80 -3.16 -33.64 9.92
CA GLY A 80 -1.86 -34.02 9.38
C GLY A 80 -0.88 -32.83 9.23
N ALA A 81 -1.18 -31.68 9.83
CA ALA A 81 -0.20 -30.60 9.92
C ALA A 81 0.91 -30.96 10.92
N ILE A 82 2.11 -30.47 10.70
CA ILE A 82 3.23 -30.53 11.63
C ILE A 82 3.29 -29.20 12.37
N GLU A 83 3.43 -29.23 13.69
CA GLU A 83 3.64 -28.01 14.46
C GLU A 83 5.02 -27.43 14.17
N TYR A 84 5.12 -26.09 14.10
CA TYR A 84 6.31 -25.39 13.62
C TYR A 84 7.56 -25.70 14.42
N GLU A 85 7.52 -25.68 15.76
CA GLU A 85 8.69 -25.98 16.60
C GLU A 85 9.12 -27.44 16.44
N LYS A 86 8.16 -28.38 16.28
CA LYS A 86 8.45 -29.78 15.99
C LYS A 86 9.05 -29.97 14.61
N PHE A 87 8.64 -29.17 13.64
CA PHE A 87 9.26 -29.15 12.33
C PHE A 87 10.72 -28.65 12.41
N LEU A 88 11.01 -27.62 13.20
CA LEU A 88 12.36 -27.12 13.40
C LEU A 88 13.29 -28.16 14.03
N GLU A 89 12.80 -28.99 14.97
CA GLU A 89 13.56 -30.08 15.57
C GLU A 89 14.07 -31.11 14.55
N THR A 90 13.48 -31.20 13.36
CA THR A 90 13.92 -32.08 12.27
C THR A 90 15.07 -31.50 11.45
N GLY A 91 15.43 -30.25 11.69
CA GLY A 91 16.50 -29.55 10.98
C GLY A 91 17.90 -29.99 11.44
N ASP A 92 18.86 -29.81 10.57
CA ASP A 92 20.26 -30.00 10.89
C ASP A 92 20.86 -28.67 11.42
N PRO A 93 21.22 -28.56 12.72
CA PRO A 93 21.81 -27.33 13.28
C PRO A 93 23.15 -26.98 12.65
N GLU A 94 23.88 -27.95 12.10
CA GLU A 94 25.16 -27.75 11.43
C GLU A 94 25.03 -27.54 9.91
N PHE A 95 23.81 -27.28 9.43
CA PHE A 95 23.57 -27.08 8.01
C PHE A 95 24.39 -25.92 7.44
N ALA A 96 25.31 -26.24 6.54
CA ALA A 96 26.15 -25.27 5.87
C ALA A 96 25.33 -24.47 4.86
N TRP A 97 24.96 -23.24 5.24
CA TRP A 97 24.26 -22.32 4.35
C TRP A 97 25.12 -21.97 3.13
N LYS A 98 24.51 -21.97 1.96
CA LYS A 98 25.14 -21.55 0.71
C LYS A 98 24.39 -20.34 0.14
N PRO A 99 25.11 -19.29 -0.32
CA PRO A 99 24.50 -18.19 -1.03
C PRO A 99 23.90 -18.67 -2.35
N PRO A 100 22.94 -17.94 -2.94
CA PRO A 100 22.43 -18.24 -4.26
C PRO A 100 23.57 -18.20 -5.29
N GLN A 101 23.61 -19.16 -6.21
CA GLN A 101 24.60 -19.19 -7.29
C GLN A 101 24.43 -18.02 -8.27
N ASP A 102 23.21 -17.56 -8.45
CA ASP A 102 22.83 -16.41 -9.25
C ASP A 102 21.88 -15.53 -8.45
N GLU A 103 22.27 -14.28 -8.21
CA GLU A 103 21.46 -13.28 -7.52
C GLU A 103 20.16 -12.93 -8.26
N TRP A 104 20.04 -13.30 -9.53
CA TRP A 104 18.83 -13.17 -10.32
C TRP A 104 17.81 -14.28 -10.00
N HIS A 105 18.18 -15.31 -9.24
CA HIS A 105 17.20 -16.29 -8.76
C HIS A 105 16.10 -15.62 -7.96
N SER A 106 14.89 -16.18 -8.06
CA SER A 106 13.73 -15.64 -7.36
C SER A 106 13.83 -15.86 -5.85
N ILE A 107 13.50 -14.86 -5.05
CA ILE A 107 13.46 -14.93 -3.59
C ILE A 107 12.03 -14.81 -3.06
N SER A 108 11.19 -14.06 -3.77
CA SER A 108 9.82 -13.77 -3.31
C SER A 108 8.85 -13.70 -4.48
N LEU A 109 7.60 -14.08 -4.21
CA LEU A 109 6.47 -13.98 -5.12
C LEU A 109 5.32 -13.27 -4.39
N GLY A 110 5.07 -12.00 -4.71
CA GLY A 110 3.99 -11.23 -4.13
C GLY A 110 2.81 -11.10 -5.10
N TYR A 111 1.56 -11.33 -4.65
CA TYR A 111 0.40 -11.13 -5.49
C TYR A 111 -0.19 -9.74 -5.32
N THR A 112 -0.36 -9.02 -6.43
CA THR A 112 -1.06 -7.74 -6.41
C THR A 112 -2.56 -7.95 -6.30
N SER A 113 -3.22 -7.07 -5.56
CA SER A 113 -4.68 -6.99 -5.48
C SER A 113 -5.31 -6.43 -6.76
N GLY A 114 -4.83 -6.85 -7.93
CA GLY A 114 -5.16 -6.26 -9.22
C GLY A 114 -6.57 -5.67 -9.33
N THR A 115 -6.67 -4.56 -10.01
CA THR A 115 -7.96 -3.95 -10.38
C THR A 115 -8.68 -4.74 -11.50
N THR A 116 -8.11 -5.87 -11.91
CA THR A 116 -8.60 -6.86 -12.86
C THR A 116 -8.93 -8.16 -12.12
N ALA A 117 -9.82 -8.96 -12.68
CA ALA A 117 -10.41 -10.16 -12.07
C ALA A 117 -9.42 -11.24 -11.58
N SER A 118 -8.14 -11.17 -11.91
CA SER A 118 -7.14 -12.15 -11.49
C SER A 118 -5.89 -11.46 -10.92
N PRO A 119 -5.44 -11.82 -9.70
CA PRO A 119 -4.20 -11.31 -9.12
C PRO A 119 -3.00 -11.66 -9.99
N LYS A 120 -2.05 -10.72 -10.15
CA LYS A 120 -0.79 -10.96 -10.85
C LYS A 120 0.30 -11.31 -9.82
N GLY A 121 1.05 -12.38 -10.06
CA GLY A 121 2.18 -12.77 -9.23
C GLY A 121 3.45 -12.05 -9.63
N VAL A 122 3.92 -11.12 -8.82
CA VAL A 122 5.16 -10.35 -9.01
C VAL A 122 6.35 -11.17 -8.55
N VAL A 123 7.27 -11.50 -9.46
CA VAL A 123 8.46 -12.29 -9.16
C VAL A 123 9.63 -11.37 -8.84
N LEU A 124 10.14 -11.46 -7.61
CA LEU A 124 11.26 -10.68 -7.12
C LEU A 124 12.50 -11.56 -6.96
N HIS A 125 13.70 -10.97 -7.03
CA HIS A 125 14.98 -11.68 -7.05
C HIS A 125 15.92 -11.23 -5.92
N HIS A 126 16.92 -12.06 -5.60
CA HIS A 126 17.87 -11.81 -4.51
C HIS A 126 18.60 -10.48 -4.61
N ARG A 127 19.06 -10.09 -5.83
CA ARG A 127 19.75 -8.82 -6.06
C ARG A 127 18.88 -7.63 -5.67
N GLY A 128 17.60 -7.61 -6.10
CA GLY A 128 16.64 -6.56 -5.75
C GLY A 128 16.39 -6.50 -4.25
N ALA A 129 16.21 -7.64 -3.59
CA ALA A 129 16.03 -7.71 -2.14
C ALA A 129 17.25 -7.15 -1.38
N TYR A 130 18.47 -7.51 -1.79
CA TYR A 130 19.70 -7.01 -1.20
C TYR A 130 19.85 -5.49 -1.36
N LEU A 131 19.70 -4.98 -2.59
CA LEU A 131 19.80 -3.55 -2.87
C LEU A 131 18.75 -2.74 -2.12
N MET A 132 17.51 -3.21 -2.08
CA MET A 132 16.42 -2.51 -1.40
C MET A 132 16.55 -2.57 0.12
N SER A 133 17.09 -3.65 0.69
CA SER A 133 17.33 -3.74 2.14
C SER A 133 18.38 -2.72 2.61
N LEU A 134 19.51 -2.61 1.91
CA LEU A 134 20.53 -1.61 2.21
C LEU A 134 20.05 -0.19 1.94
N SER A 135 19.36 0.03 0.83
CA SER A 135 18.76 1.33 0.50
C SER A 135 17.77 1.79 1.57
N GLY A 136 16.95 0.88 2.09
CA GLY A 136 15.98 1.16 3.16
C GLY A 136 16.68 1.65 4.44
N ALA A 137 17.74 0.99 4.86
CA ALA A 137 18.52 1.39 6.02
C ALA A 137 19.16 2.78 5.82
N LEU A 138 19.85 2.98 4.69
CA LEU A 138 20.56 4.23 4.40
C LEU A 138 19.62 5.43 4.27
N VAL A 139 18.54 5.29 3.48
CA VAL A 139 17.63 6.41 3.19
C VAL A 139 16.85 6.84 4.42
N TRP A 140 16.54 5.91 5.31
CA TRP A 140 15.74 6.20 6.49
C TRP A 140 16.56 6.34 7.79
N GLY A 141 17.87 6.24 7.69
CA GLY A 141 18.77 6.38 8.83
C GLY A 141 18.60 5.27 9.88
N MET A 142 18.24 4.06 9.45
CA MET A 142 18.12 2.92 10.35
C MET A 142 19.48 2.37 10.70
N ASN A 143 19.81 2.39 11.99
CA ASN A 143 21.06 1.90 12.53
C ASN A 143 20.85 0.61 13.33
N GLU A 144 21.96 0.01 13.77
CA GLU A 144 21.93 -1.02 14.80
C GLU A 144 21.11 -0.55 16.01
N GLY A 145 20.28 -1.44 16.55
CA GLY A 145 19.35 -1.10 17.64
C GLY A 145 18.06 -0.43 17.19
N ALA A 146 17.77 -0.34 15.88
CA ALA A 146 16.45 0.06 15.40
C ALA A 146 15.37 -0.89 15.94
N ILE A 147 14.32 -0.34 16.53
CA ILE A 147 13.14 -1.08 17.01
C ILE A 147 11.98 -0.75 16.11
N TYR A 148 11.57 -1.74 15.32
CA TYR A 148 10.58 -1.57 14.27
C TYR A 148 9.23 -2.19 14.68
N LEU A 149 8.16 -1.39 14.60
CA LEU A 149 6.80 -1.83 14.85
C LEU A 149 6.09 -2.22 13.55
N TRP A 150 5.63 -3.45 13.47
CA TRP A 150 4.90 -3.96 12.32
C TRP A 150 3.43 -3.55 12.33
N THR A 151 3.13 -2.37 11.79
CA THR A 151 1.78 -1.92 11.45
C THR A 151 1.44 -2.21 9.99
N LEU A 152 2.47 -2.40 9.16
CA LEU A 152 2.35 -2.80 7.76
C LEU A 152 2.21 -4.33 7.67
N PRO A 153 1.23 -4.87 6.93
CA PRO A 153 1.14 -6.31 6.69
C PRO A 153 2.38 -6.84 5.94
N MET A 154 3.04 -7.85 6.49
CA MET A 154 4.29 -8.40 5.92
C MET A 154 4.10 -9.01 4.53
N PHE A 155 2.90 -9.46 4.16
CA PHE A 155 2.64 -9.98 2.81
C PHE A 155 2.70 -8.90 1.73
N HIS A 156 2.42 -7.63 2.07
CA HIS A 156 2.38 -6.53 1.11
C HIS A 156 3.78 -6.09 0.72
N CYS A 157 4.13 -6.24 -0.55
CA CYS A 157 5.48 -6.06 -1.10
C CYS A 157 6.55 -6.72 -0.20
N ASN A 158 6.19 -7.86 0.39
CA ASN A 158 7.00 -8.56 1.40
C ASN A 158 7.52 -7.62 2.50
N GLY A 159 6.58 -6.87 3.10
CA GLY A 159 6.87 -5.91 4.16
C GLY A 159 7.69 -4.70 3.71
N TRP A 160 7.55 -4.24 2.44
CA TRP A 160 8.34 -3.16 1.82
C TRP A 160 9.86 -3.38 1.97
N CYS A 161 10.28 -4.64 1.89
CA CYS A 161 11.66 -5.07 2.08
C CYS A 161 12.23 -4.92 3.51
N TYR A 162 11.45 -4.38 4.48
CA TYR A 162 11.94 -4.20 5.86
C TYR A 162 12.16 -5.51 6.61
N THR A 163 11.59 -6.62 6.18
CA THR A 163 11.94 -7.96 6.68
C THR A 163 13.44 -8.25 6.52
N TRP A 164 14.02 -7.84 5.38
CA TRP A 164 15.45 -7.99 5.09
C TRP A 164 16.27 -6.84 5.65
N THR A 165 15.75 -5.61 5.59
CA THR A 165 16.43 -4.42 6.14
C THR A 165 16.74 -4.58 7.63
N LEU A 166 15.75 -5.04 8.42
CA LEU A 166 15.95 -5.25 9.85
C LEU A 166 16.97 -6.33 10.16
N ALA A 167 17.01 -7.41 9.37
CA ALA A 167 18.06 -8.41 9.48
C ALA A 167 19.45 -7.83 9.18
N ALA A 168 19.55 -6.94 8.17
CA ALA A 168 20.81 -6.31 7.78
C ALA A 168 21.37 -5.35 8.84
N VAL A 169 20.49 -4.70 9.65
CA VAL A 169 20.89 -3.77 10.71
C VAL A 169 20.78 -4.36 12.12
N CYS A 170 20.59 -5.68 12.27
CA CYS A 170 20.35 -6.36 13.55
C CYS A 170 19.22 -5.71 14.37
N GLY A 171 18.17 -5.26 13.68
CA GLY A 171 17.04 -4.55 14.28
C GLY A 171 16.06 -5.48 15.00
N THR A 172 15.32 -4.92 15.95
CA THR A 172 14.27 -5.63 16.70
C THR A 172 12.92 -5.50 16.03
N ASN A 173 12.19 -6.61 15.88
CA ASN A 173 10.85 -6.66 15.33
C ASN A 173 9.80 -6.70 16.45
N ILE A 174 8.86 -5.74 16.47
CA ILE A 174 7.68 -5.73 17.35
C ILE A 174 6.46 -6.00 16.48
N CYS A 175 5.86 -7.17 16.65
CA CYS A 175 4.69 -7.60 15.86
C CYS A 175 3.39 -7.32 16.60
N LEU A 176 2.36 -6.88 15.87
CA LEU A 176 1.00 -6.69 16.38
C LEU A 176 0.04 -7.64 15.66
N ARG A 177 -0.84 -8.33 16.41
CA ARG A 177 -1.95 -9.07 15.79
C ARG A 177 -3.04 -8.13 15.28
N GLN A 178 -3.24 -6.98 15.95
CA GLN A 178 -4.20 -5.95 15.55
C GLN A 178 -3.57 -4.56 15.63
N VAL A 179 -3.79 -3.77 14.59
CA VAL A 179 -3.29 -2.39 14.52
C VAL A 179 -4.38 -1.44 14.96
N THR A 180 -4.29 -0.96 16.20
CA THR A 180 -5.14 0.08 16.78
C THR A 180 -4.26 1.22 17.29
N ALA A 181 -4.82 2.43 17.47
CA ALA A 181 -4.05 3.56 18.02
C ALA A 181 -3.45 3.19 19.38
N LYS A 182 -4.25 2.62 20.29
CA LYS A 182 -3.82 2.18 21.62
C LYS A 182 -2.66 1.19 21.56
N ALA A 183 -2.72 0.19 20.65
CA ALA A 183 -1.65 -0.79 20.49
C ALA A 183 -0.35 -0.14 20.00
N VAL A 184 -0.44 0.81 19.04
CA VAL A 184 0.70 1.56 18.52
C VAL A 184 1.36 2.39 19.63
N TYR A 185 0.59 3.23 20.33
CA TYR A 185 1.13 4.06 21.40
C TYR A 185 1.70 3.22 22.56
N SER A 186 1.02 2.13 22.95
CA SER A 186 1.51 1.21 23.98
C SER A 186 2.82 0.54 23.58
N ALA A 187 2.95 0.11 22.33
CA ALA A 187 4.19 -0.49 21.82
C ALA A 187 5.35 0.53 21.82
N ILE A 188 5.08 1.78 21.42
CA ILE A 188 6.07 2.87 21.46
C ILE A 188 6.58 3.08 22.90
N ALA A 189 5.68 3.17 23.86
CA ALA A 189 6.04 3.39 25.26
C ALA A 189 6.76 2.19 25.88
N LYS A 190 6.26 0.97 25.65
CA LYS A 190 6.75 -0.25 26.29
C LYS A 190 8.08 -0.73 25.70
N HIS A 191 8.21 -0.68 24.38
CA HIS A 191 9.34 -1.28 23.65
C HIS A 191 10.32 -0.25 23.09
N GLY A 192 10.03 1.06 23.22
CA GLY A 192 10.91 2.11 22.71
C GLY A 192 11.00 2.12 21.18
N VAL A 193 9.89 1.86 20.49
CA VAL A 193 9.81 1.84 19.02
C VAL A 193 10.43 3.10 18.43
N THR A 194 11.26 2.91 17.42
CA THR A 194 11.96 3.98 16.69
C THR A 194 11.38 4.21 15.29
N HIS A 195 10.91 3.15 14.63
CA HIS A 195 10.45 3.19 13.24
C HIS A 195 9.21 2.33 13.03
N PHE A 196 8.33 2.73 12.11
CA PHE A 196 7.30 1.88 11.53
C PHE A 196 6.86 2.39 10.15
N CYS A 197 6.36 1.49 9.29
CA CYS A 197 5.74 1.86 8.03
C CYS A 197 4.22 1.75 8.16
N ALA A 198 3.50 2.69 7.58
CA ALA A 198 2.05 2.70 7.66
C ALA A 198 1.38 3.23 6.39
N ALA A 199 0.25 2.64 5.99
CA ALA A 199 -0.63 3.26 5.01
C ALA A 199 -1.34 4.48 5.62
N PRO A 200 -1.79 5.46 4.80
CA PRO A 200 -2.45 6.67 5.28
C PRO A 200 -3.64 6.43 6.21
N VAL A 201 -4.35 5.32 6.04
CA VAL A 201 -5.46 4.93 6.94
C VAL A 201 -4.99 4.71 8.38
N VAL A 202 -3.80 4.15 8.58
CA VAL A 202 -3.23 3.96 9.92
C VAL A 202 -2.83 5.30 10.53
N LEU A 203 -2.24 6.20 9.74
CA LEU A 203 -1.95 7.57 10.18
C LEU A 203 -3.23 8.28 10.62
N ASN A 204 -4.29 8.15 9.82
CA ASN A 204 -5.60 8.73 10.15
C ASN A 204 -6.18 8.15 11.44
N THR A 205 -6.00 6.86 11.71
CA THR A 205 -6.39 6.23 12.97
C THR A 205 -5.60 6.80 14.16
N ILE A 206 -4.29 7.00 14.00
CA ILE A 206 -3.42 7.55 15.05
C ILE A 206 -3.81 8.99 15.41
N VAL A 207 -4.03 9.86 14.41
CA VAL A 207 -4.34 11.28 14.66
C VAL A 207 -5.76 11.54 15.15
N ASN A 208 -6.69 10.60 14.92
CA ASN A 208 -8.07 10.70 15.41
C ASN A 208 -8.33 9.81 16.64
N ALA A 209 -7.27 9.31 17.28
CA ALA A 209 -7.40 8.52 18.51
C ALA A 209 -7.93 9.38 19.67
N SER A 210 -8.67 8.75 20.56
CA SER A 210 -9.15 9.41 21.77
C SER A 210 -7.99 9.68 22.76
N PRO A 211 -8.10 10.70 23.62
CA PRO A 211 -7.02 11.04 24.55
C PRO A 211 -6.57 9.90 25.46
N ASP A 212 -7.45 8.99 25.82
CA ASP A 212 -7.16 7.81 26.64
C ASP A 212 -6.41 6.70 25.89
N GLU A 213 -6.37 6.76 24.57
CA GLU A 213 -5.61 5.85 23.71
C GLU A 213 -4.23 6.39 23.33
N THR A 214 -3.96 7.68 23.61
CA THR A 214 -2.76 8.37 23.15
C THR A 214 -1.71 8.54 24.26
N ILE A 215 -0.45 8.64 23.86
CA ILE A 215 0.66 9.03 24.73
C ILE A 215 1.35 10.23 24.09
N VAL A 216 1.05 11.42 24.58
CA VAL A 216 1.59 12.70 24.07
C VAL A 216 2.08 13.52 25.27
N PRO A 217 3.32 14.03 25.25
CA PRO A 217 4.31 13.88 24.20
C PRO A 217 4.86 12.46 24.08
N LEU A 218 5.29 12.08 22.88
CA LEU A 218 5.99 10.80 22.67
C LEU A 218 7.29 10.76 23.47
N PRO A 219 7.70 9.60 24.01
CA PRO A 219 8.93 9.47 24.82
C PRO A 219 10.20 9.69 23.98
N ARG A 220 10.09 9.62 22.67
CA ARG A 220 11.15 9.89 21.68
C ARG A 220 10.56 10.25 20.33
N VAL A 221 11.39 10.76 19.42
CA VAL A 221 10.99 10.90 18.02
C VAL A 221 10.79 9.52 17.41
N VAL A 222 9.63 9.30 16.80
CA VAL A 222 9.30 8.06 16.07
C VAL A 222 9.20 8.37 14.59
N HIS A 223 9.98 7.65 13.80
CA HIS A 223 10.01 7.80 12.34
C HIS A 223 8.92 6.94 11.70
N VAL A 224 8.12 7.55 10.84
CA VAL A 224 7.02 6.86 10.14
C VAL A 224 7.21 7.00 8.64
N MET A 225 7.30 5.88 7.92
CA MET A 225 7.28 5.89 6.46
C MET A 225 5.88 5.57 5.97
N THR A 226 5.34 6.43 5.09
CA THR A 226 3.99 6.23 4.53
C THR A 226 4.02 6.12 3.01
N ALA A 227 3.22 5.21 2.49
CA ALA A 227 3.02 4.97 1.06
C ALA A 227 1.74 4.18 0.78
N GLY A 228 1.60 3.69 -0.45
CA GLY A 228 0.46 2.88 -0.90
C GLY A 228 -0.73 3.70 -1.40
N ALA A 229 -0.89 4.92 -0.90
CA ALA A 229 -1.78 5.96 -1.39
C ALA A 229 -1.18 7.34 -1.02
N ALA A 230 -1.62 8.41 -1.66
CA ALA A 230 -1.21 9.75 -1.27
C ALA A 230 -1.77 10.06 0.13
N PRO A 231 -0.90 10.41 1.12
CA PRO A 231 -1.37 10.77 2.45
C PRO A 231 -2.03 12.16 2.38
N PRO A 232 -3.23 12.34 2.97
CA PRO A 232 -3.84 13.66 3.05
C PRO A 232 -2.95 14.64 3.78
N ARG A 233 -2.75 15.84 3.22
CA ARG A 233 -1.92 16.90 3.82
C ARG A 233 -2.28 17.22 5.28
N PRO A 234 -3.58 17.32 5.65
CA PRO A 234 -3.96 17.53 7.05
C PRO A 234 -3.53 16.41 8.00
N VAL A 235 -3.53 15.16 7.52
CA VAL A 235 -3.09 14.00 8.33
C VAL A 235 -1.58 14.06 8.56
N LEU A 236 -0.79 14.41 7.54
CA LEU A 236 0.66 14.61 7.68
C LEU A 236 0.98 15.69 8.71
N PHE A 237 0.24 16.80 8.65
CA PHE A 237 0.36 17.89 9.61
C PHE A 237 0.03 17.43 11.04
N ALA A 238 -1.11 16.76 11.24
CA ALA A 238 -1.52 16.28 12.54
C ALA A 238 -0.52 15.25 13.13
N MET A 239 0.06 14.37 12.31
CA MET A 239 1.11 13.44 12.74
C MET A 239 2.34 14.18 13.28
N SER A 240 2.77 15.27 12.63
CA SER A 240 3.90 16.06 13.12
C SER A 240 3.60 16.74 14.46
N GLN A 241 2.36 17.21 14.69
CA GLN A 241 1.92 17.76 15.98
C GLN A 241 1.92 16.69 17.09
N CYS A 242 1.66 15.43 16.75
CA CYS A 242 1.77 14.32 17.71
C CYS A 242 3.22 13.89 17.99
N GLY A 243 4.23 14.50 17.35
CA GLY A 243 5.65 14.19 17.56
C GLY A 243 6.21 13.11 16.64
N PHE A 244 5.48 12.67 15.62
CA PHE A 244 5.99 11.74 14.61
C PHE A 244 6.72 12.47 13.49
N ARG A 245 7.79 11.86 12.99
CA ARG A 245 8.49 12.33 11.78
C ARG A 245 8.08 11.47 10.60
N VAL A 246 7.22 12.01 9.75
CA VAL A 246 6.65 11.27 8.61
C VAL A 246 7.49 11.50 7.35
N THR A 247 7.93 10.40 6.73
CA THR A 247 8.58 10.37 5.42
C THR A 247 7.60 9.77 4.41
N HIS A 248 7.24 10.55 3.39
CA HIS A 248 6.41 10.05 2.31
C HIS A 248 7.27 9.36 1.25
N THR A 249 6.82 8.23 0.77
CA THR A 249 7.48 7.45 -0.27
C THR A 249 6.46 6.89 -1.26
N TYR A 250 6.90 6.59 -2.46
CA TYR A 250 6.13 5.91 -3.48
C TYR A 250 6.88 4.70 -4.00
N GLY A 251 6.17 3.64 -4.24
CA GLY A 251 6.68 2.42 -4.84
C GLY A 251 5.57 1.43 -5.11
N LEU A 252 5.92 0.34 -5.74
CA LEU A 252 5.02 -0.70 -6.24
C LEU A 252 5.53 -2.07 -5.77
N SER A 253 4.67 -3.08 -5.86
CA SER A 253 5.11 -4.47 -5.68
C SER A 253 6.20 -4.84 -6.68
N GLU A 254 6.10 -4.30 -7.87
CA GLU A 254 6.99 -4.48 -9.01
C GLU A 254 8.39 -3.86 -8.81
N THR A 255 8.56 -3.00 -7.80
CA THR A 255 9.84 -2.38 -7.44
C THR A 255 10.34 -2.79 -6.05
N TYR A 256 9.72 -3.83 -5.47
CA TYR A 256 10.04 -4.40 -4.16
C TYR A 256 9.96 -3.39 -3.00
N GLY A 257 9.18 -2.36 -3.12
CA GLY A 257 9.00 -1.31 -2.12
C GLY A 257 9.28 0.08 -2.66
N PRO A 258 9.86 0.99 -1.85
CA PRO A 258 10.07 2.37 -2.22
C PRO A 258 10.88 2.58 -3.50
N SER A 259 10.37 3.40 -4.40
CA SER A 259 11.05 3.85 -5.64
C SER A 259 11.42 5.32 -5.57
N THR A 260 10.78 6.06 -4.68
CA THR A 260 11.09 7.45 -4.36
C THR A 260 11.05 7.70 -2.86
N VAL A 261 11.60 8.80 -2.43
CA VAL A 261 11.54 9.28 -1.06
C VAL A 261 11.41 10.80 -1.04
N CYS A 262 10.44 11.31 -0.29
CA CYS A 262 10.33 12.72 0.01
C CYS A 262 11.27 13.06 1.18
N ALA A 263 12.56 13.18 0.87
CA ALA A 263 13.56 13.57 1.84
C ALA A 263 13.23 14.98 2.37
N TRP A 264 13.18 15.12 3.68
CA TRP A 264 12.99 16.43 4.32
C TRP A 264 14.23 17.28 4.13
N LYS A 265 14.03 18.54 3.76
CA LYS A 265 15.12 19.51 3.63
C LYS A 265 15.11 20.45 4.83
N PRO A 266 16.27 20.73 5.48
CA PRO A 266 16.33 21.61 6.65
C PRO A 266 15.73 23.00 6.43
N GLU A 267 15.85 23.55 5.22
CA GLU A 267 15.27 24.84 4.86
C GLU A 267 13.73 24.87 4.93
N TRP A 268 13.08 23.72 4.93
CA TRP A 268 11.62 23.65 5.06
C TRP A 268 11.13 23.90 6.49
N ASP A 269 12.02 23.78 7.50
CA ASP A 269 11.66 24.02 8.90
C ASP A 269 11.22 25.47 9.15
N SER A 270 11.72 26.42 8.36
CA SER A 270 11.37 27.85 8.44
C SER A 270 10.11 28.23 7.66
N LEU A 271 9.54 27.33 6.85
CA LEU A 271 8.38 27.61 6.02
C LEU A 271 7.07 27.53 6.83
N PRO A 272 6.00 28.22 6.38
CA PRO A 272 4.67 28.02 6.94
C PRO A 272 4.25 26.54 6.92
N GLN A 273 3.58 26.09 7.96
CA GLN A 273 3.20 24.69 8.16
C GLN A 273 2.39 24.10 7.00
N GLU A 274 1.51 24.88 6.39
CA GLU A 274 0.75 24.48 5.20
C GLU A 274 1.69 24.19 4.01
N THR A 275 2.73 25.01 3.85
CA THR A 275 3.76 24.80 2.82
C THR A 275 4.59 23.56 3.11
N GLN A 276 4.98 23.33 4.35
CA GLN A 276 5.67 22.12 4.78
C GLN A 276 4.84 20.85 4.45
N ALA A 277 3.55 20.86 4.80
CA ALA A 277 2.65 19.74 4.51
C ALA A 277 2.51 19.51 3.00
N ARG A 278 2.41 20.57 2.19
CA ARG A 278 2.37 20.48 0.72
C ARG A 278 3.64 19.89 0.13
N LEU A 279 4.81 20.30 0.62
CA LEU A 279 6.10 19.79 0.16
C LEU A 279 6.27 18.31 0.54
N ASN A 280 5.89 17.93 1.77
CA ASN A 280 5.99 16.56 2.28
C ASN A 280 4.96 15.61 1.63
N ALA A 281 3.90 16.13 1.05
CA ALA A 281 2.91 15.31 0.33
C ALA A 281 3.39 14.84 -1.05
N ARG A 282 4.47 15.42 -1.60
CA ARG A 282 5.09 14.97 -2.85
C ARG A 282 5.76 13.61 -2.65
N GLN A 283 5.93 12.83 -3.73
CA GLN A 283 6.57 11.52 -3.65
C GLN A 283 8.10 11.61 -3.58
N GLY A 284 8.66 12.78 -3.89
CA GLY A 284 10.06 13.08 -3.68
C GLY A 284 10.98 12.72 -4.85
N ILE A 285 12.20 12.30 -4.55
CA ILE A 285 13.25 12.01 -5.51
C ILE A 285 13.44 10.50 -5.66
N ARG A 286 14.13 10.08 -6.72
CA ARG A 286 14.47 8.70 -7.02
C ARG A 286 15.19 8.03 -5.82
N TYR A 287 14.75 6.84 -5.46
CA TYR A 287 15.35 6.04 -4.41
C TYR A 287 16.76 5.58 -4.80
N ILE A 288 17.68 5.49 -3.84
CA ILE A 288 19.10 5.21 -4.11
C ILE A 288 19.32 3.84 -4.78
N GLY A 289 18.51 2.83 -4.42
CA GLY A 289 18.60 1.48 -4.99
C GLY A 289 17.97 1.33 -6.38
N LEU A 290 17.37 2.38 -6.94
CA LEU A 290 16.76 2.38 -8.27
C LEU A 290 17.66 3.11 -9.27
N GLU A 291 18.04 2.47 -10.38
CA GLU A 291 18.97 3.05 -11.35
C GLU A 291 18.36 4.19 -12.17
N GLY A 292 17.12 4.05 -12.59
CA GLY A 292 16.42 5.04 -13.42
C GLY A 292 14.97 5.25 -12.97
N LEU A 293 14.58 6.52 -12.88
CA LEU A 293 13.19 6.95 -12.71
C LEU A 293 12.99 8.18 -13.59
N ASN A 294 11.95 8.17 -14.40
CA ASN A 294 11.61 9.31 -15.24
C ASN A 294 10.10 9.48 -15.35
N ILE A 295 9.68 10.65 -15.82
CA ILE A 295 8.30 10.91 -16.21
C ILE A 295 8.34 11.20 -17.71
N VAL A 296 7.60 10.41 -18.48
CA VAL A 296 7.68 10.43 -19.94
C VAL A 296 6.31 10.64 -20.59
N ASN A 297 6.32 11.22 -21.76
CA ASN A 297 5.17 11.20 -22.64
C ASN A 297 4.97 9.77 -23.16
N THR A 298 3.79 9.21 -22.98
CA THR A 298 3.48 7.81 -23.30
C THR A 298 3.51 7.48 -24.80
N GLN A 299 3.43 8.48 -25.67
CA GLN A 299 3.41 8.26 -27.13
C GLN A 299 4.82 8.15 -27.73
N ASN A 300 5.79 8.88 -27.18
CA ASN A 300 7.13 8.98 -27.76
C ASN A 300 8.28 8.70 -26.79
N MET A 301 7.97 8.39 -25.53
CA MET A 301 8.93 8.13 -24.44
C MET A 301 9.90 9.29 -24.15
N ILE A 302 9.61 10.50 -24.65
CA ILE A 302 10.43 11.68 -24.34
C ILE A 302 10.13 12.14 -22.90
N PRO A 303 11.18 12.39 -22.10
CA PRO A 303 11.00 12.96 -20.77
C PRO A 303 10.24 14.28 -20.79
N VAL A 304 9.27 14.44 -19.90
CA VAL A 304 8.57 15.72 -19.73
C VAL A 304 9.49 16.76 -19.07
N PRO A 305 9.28 18.07 -19.33
CA PRO A 305 10.05 19.13 -18.67
C PRO A 305 9.79 19.12 -17.14
N ALA A 306 10.79 19.59 -16.39
CA ALA A 306 10.67 19.76 -14.94
C ALA A 306 10.02 21.12 -14.60
N ASP A 307 8.80 21.34 -15.09
CA ASP A 307 8.04 22.60 -14.95
C ASP A 307 6.98 22.60 -13.86
N GLY A 308 6.77 21.43 -13.20
CA GLY A 308 5.76 21.24 -12.18
C GLY A 308 4.32 21.17 -12.70
N THR A 309 4.12 21.07 -14.04
CA THR A 309 2.79 21.13 -14.67
C THR A 309 2.58 20.06 -15.72
N THR A 310 3.60 19.76 -16.55
CA THR A 310 3.48 18.78 -17.62
C THR A 310 3.36 17.35 -17.08
N VAL A 311 2.23 16.71 -17.38
CA VAL A 311 1.91 15.35 -16.92
C VAL A 311 2.49 14.31 -17.88
N GLY A 312 3.07 13.26 -17.32
CA GLY A 312 3.52 12.08 -18.05
C GLY A 312 3.40 10.81 -17.20
N GLU A 313 3.72 9.67 -17.77
CA GLU A 313 3.77 8.40 -17.06
C GLU A 313 5.09 8.25 -16.31
N ILE A 314 5.03 7.77 -15.07
CA ILE A 314 6.20 7.44 -14.28
C ILE A 314 6.73 6.08 -14.74
N VAL A 315 7.97 6.06 -15.24
CA VAL A 315 8.65 4.85 -15.67
C VAL A 315 9.92 4.61 -14.85
N MET A 316 10.25 3.36 -14.63
CA MET A 316 11.34 2.95 -13.73
C MET A 316 12.25 1.92 -14.40
N ARG A 317 13.52 1.88 -13.98
CA ARG A 317 14.49 0.91 -14.47
C ARG A 317 15.53 0.63 -13.39
N GLY A 318 15.99 -0.62 -13.34
CA GLY A 318 17.12 -1.01 -12.50
C GLY A 318 16.95 -2.36 -11.82
N ASN A 319 17.96 -2.73 -11.07
CA ASN A 319 18.04 -4.02 -10.39
C ASN A 319 17.10 -4.18 -9.18
N ALA A 320 16.34 -3.16 -8.81
CA ALA A 320 15.26 -3.26 -7.83
C ALA A 320 13.90 -3.59 -8.47
N VAL A 321 13.81 -3.53 -9.81
CA VAL A 321 12.56 -3.85 -10.54
C VAL A 321 12.40 -5.36 -10.67
N MET A 322 11.18 -5.85 -10.57
CA MET A 322 10.82 -7.28 -10.65
C MET A 322 11.37 -7.98 -11.90
N LYS A 323 11.48 -9.31 -11.83
CA LYS A 323 11.74 -10.14 -13.02
C LYS A 323 10.58 -10.12 -14.02
N GLY A 324 9.37 -9.98 -13.53
CA GLY A 324 8.14 -9.98 -14.28
C GLY A 324 6.98 -10.61 -13.53
N TYR A 325 5.84 -10.70 -14.19
CA TYR A 325 4.66 -11.40 -13.70
C TYR A 325 4.73 -12.89 -14.01
N LEU A 326 4.52 -13.72 -13.01
CA LEU A 326 4.55 -15.17 -13.11
C LEU A 326 3.54 -15.67 -14.16
N LYS A 327 4.00 -16.51 -15.10
CA LYS A 327 3.16 -17.13 -16.14
C LYS A 327 2.29 -16.14 -16.95
N ASN A 328 2.75 -14.89 -17.12
CA ASN A 328 1.97 -13.85 -17.81
C ASN A 328 2.81 -13.07 -18.84
N PRO A 329 3.20 -13.71 -19.96
CA PRO A 329 4.08 -13.09 -20.96
C PRO A 329 3.48 -11.83 -21.60
N LYS A 330 2.14 -11.77 -21.77
CA LYS A 330 1.46 -10.60 -22.32
C LYS A 330 1.63 -9.38 -21.40
N ALA A 331 1.33 -9.53 -20.11
CA ALA A 331 1.49 -8.45 -19.15
C ALA A 331 2.96 -8.03 -19.00
N ASN A 332 3.91 -8.97 -19.16
CA ASN A 332 5.34 -8.65 -19.15
C ASN A 332 5.76 -7.81 -20.33
N ALA A 333 5.30 -8.15 -21.54
CA ALA A 333 5.59 -7.37 -22.75
C ALA A 333 5.06 -5.94 -22.65
N GLU A 334 3.87 -5.76 -22.08
CA GLU A 334 3.28 -4.43 -21.84
C GLU A 334 4.06 -3.66 -20.74
N ALA A 335 4.36 -4.32 -19.61
CA ALA A 335 4.99 -3.68 -18.47
C ALA A 335 6.44 -3.26 -18.71
N PHE A 336 7.17 -3.94 -19.61
CA PHE A 336 8.58 -3.67 -19.91
C PHE A 336 8.81 -3.09 -21.30
N ALA A 337 7.79 -2.48 -21.90
CA ALA A 337 7.92 -1.85 -23.19
C ALA A 337 9.07 -0.81 -23.21
N ASN A 338 9.78 -0.69 -24.33
CA ASN A 338 10.86 0.27 -24.52
C ASN A 338 12.00 0.22 -23.47
N GLY A 339 12.19 -0.93 -22.79
CA GLY A 339 13.25 -1.12 -21.80
C GLY A 339 13.03 -0.39 -20.48
N TRP A 340 11.80 0.05 -20.21
CA TRP A 340 11.37 0.64 -18.93
C TRP A 340 10.21 -0.15 -18.34
N PHE A 341 10.15 -0.20 -17.03
CA PHE A 341 8.95 -0.64 -16.34
C PHE A 341 7.92 0.50 -16.32
N HIS A 342 6.76 0.25 -16.91
CA HIS A 342 5.63 1.17 -16.98
C HIS A 342 4.75 1.01 -15.74
N SER A 343 4.67 2.05 -14.89
CA SER A 343 3.92 2.00 -13.64
C SER A 343 2.41 2.12 -13.83
N GLY A 344 1.96 2.77 -14.91
CA GLY A 344 0.58 3.19 -15.10
C GLY A 344 0.14 4.34 -14.19
N ASP A 345 1.07 4.95 -13.44
CA ASP A 345 0.82 6.12 -12.61
C ASP A 345 1.28 7.39 -13.34
N LEU A 346 0.45 8.44 -13.29
CA LEU A 346 0.72 9.72 -13.93
C LEU A 346 1.25 10.71 -12.90
N GLY A 347 2.25 11.47 -13.27
CA GLY A 347 2.89 12.45 -12.41
C GLY A 347 3.48 13.63 -13.15
N ILE A 348 4.02 14.56 -12.39
CA ILE A 348 4.75 15.73 -12.85
C ILE A 348 6.12 15.76 -12.17
N LYS A 349 7.08 16.44 -12.81
CA LYS A 349 8.39 16.68 -12.26
C LYS A 349 8.55 18.18 -11.93
N HIS A 350 8.88 18.46 -10.69
CA HIS A 350 9.14 19.84 -10.25
C HIS A 350 10.56 20.31 -10.60
N PRO A 351 10.82 21.63 -10.68
CA PRO A 351 12.14 22.17 -10.96
C PRO A 351 13.25 21.73 -9.98
N ASP A 352 12.87 21.40 -8.74
CA ASP A 352 13.79 20.90 -7.70
C ASP A 352 14.05 19.37 -7.81
N GLY A 353 13.55 18.74 -8.87
CA GLY A 353 13.73 17.31 -9.14
C GLY A 353 12.74 16.38 -8.45
N TYR A 354 11.91 16.89 -7.53
CA TYR A 354 10.86 16.10 -6.87
C TYR A 354 9.76 15.74 -7.85
N ILE A 355 9.24 14.52 -7.73
CA ILE A 355 8.06 14.11 -8.49
C ILE A 355 6.81 14.22 -7.61
N GLU A 356 5.69 14.42 -8.26
CA GLU A 356 4.36 14.42 -7.63
C GLU A 356 3.40 13.60 -8.48
N ILE A 357 2.80 12.58 -7.89
CA ILE A 357 1.77 11.76 -8.54
C ILE A 357 0.48 12.57 -8.59
N LYS A 358 -0.09 12.66 -9.77
CA LYS A 358 -1.37 13.35 -9.98
C LYS A 358 -2.55 12.38 -9.91
N ASP A 359 -2.42 11.23 -10.55
CA ASP A 359 -3.42 10.16 -10.44
C ASP A 359 -2.89 8.88 -11.11
N ARG A 360 -3.69 7.80 -11.07
CA ARG A 360 -3.54 6.71 -12.01
C ARG A 360 -4.17 7.07 -13.34
N SER A 361 -3.63 6.60 -14.45
CA SER A 361 -4.15 6.89 -15.78
C SER A 361 -5.65 6.57 -15.94
N LYS A 362 -6.14 5.56 -15.23
CA LYS A 362 -7.56 5.15 -15.20
C LYS A 362 -8.43 5.83 -14.14
N ASP A 363 -7.86 6.64 -13.26
CA ASP A 363 -8.57 7.35 -12.19
C ASP A 363 -8.71 8.86 -12.48
N ILE A 364 -7.99 9.38 -13.48
CA ILE A 364 -8.17 10.74 -14.02
C ILE A 364 -9.63 10.90 -14.48
N ILE A 365 -10.23 12.01 -14.11
CA ILE A 365 -11.61 12.37 -14.49
C ILE A 365 -11.52 13.33 -15.69
N ILE A 366 -12.10 12.96 -16.81
CA ILE A 366 -12.06 13.77 -18.04
C ILE A 366 -13.39 14.52 -18.16
N SER A 367 -13.41 15.78 -17.73
CA SER A 367 -14.59 16.62 -17.71
C SER A 367 -14.51 17.75 -18.72
N GLY A 368 -15.32 17.71 -19.75
CA GLY A 368 -15.31 18.73 -20.81
C GLY A 368 -13.98 18.83 -21.56
N GLY A 369 -13.21 17.75 -21.62
CA GLY A 369 -11.87 17.72 -22.23
C GLY A 369 -10.72 18.08 -21.28
N GLU A 370 -11.01 18.49 -20.05
CA GLU A 370 -10.03 18.82 -19.02
C GLU A 370 -9.75 17.62 -18.12
N ASN A 371 -8.47 17.39 -17.81
CA ASN A 371 -8.04 16.37 -16.88
C ASN A 371 -8.13 16.87 -15.44
N ILE A 372 -8.91 16.19 -14.62
CA ILE A 372 -9.11 16.51 -13.21
C ILE A 372 -8.49 15.41 -12.36
N SER A 373 -7.58 15.79 -11.46
CA SER A 373 -7.01 14.88 -10.47
C SER A 373 -7.99 14.60 -9.35
N SER A 374 -8.34 13.34 -9.18
CA SER A 374 -9.18 12.90 -8.06
C SER A 374 -8.49 13.13 -6.72
N VAL A 375 -7.15 13.00 -6.65
CA VAL A 375 -6.33 13.20 -5.45
C VAL A 375 -6.38 14.64 -4.94
N GLU A 376 -6.36 15.63 -5.82
CA GLU A 376 -6.44 17.05 -5.42
C GLU A 376 -7.79 17.40 -4.81
N ILE A 377 -8.87 16.81 -5.34
CA ILE A 377 -10.21 16.98 -4.77
C ILE A 377 -10.28 16.29 -3.41
N GLU A 378 -9.76 15.07 -3.29
CA GLU A 378 -9.70 14.33 -2.02
C GLU A 378 -8.94 15.13 -0.95
N ASN A 379 -7.79 15.72 -1.27
CA ASN A 379 -7.03 16.59 -0.36
C ASN A 379 -7.87 17.75 0.17
N SER A 380 -8.69 18.37 -0.68
CA SER A 380 -9.57 19.45 -0.27
C SER A 380 -10.72 18.98 0.60
N LEU A 381 -11.31 17.82 0.30
CA LEU A 381 -12.36 17.21 1.11
C LEU A 381 -11.89 16.87 2.54
N TYR A 382 -10.66 16.42 2.71
CA TYR A 382 -10.07 16.15 4.02
C TYR A 382 -9.91 17.40 4.90
N LEU A 383 -9.93 18.60 4.33
CA LEU A 383 -9.93 19.87 5.09
C LEU A 383 -11.28 20.21 5.69
N HIS A 384 -12.36 19.55 5.25
CA HIS A 384 -13.70 19.84 5.75
C HIS A 384 -13.89 19.23 7.16
N PRO A 385 -14.42 20.02 8.14
CA PRO A 385 -14.49 19.61 9.55
C PRO A 385 -15.17 18.27 9.81
N VAL A 386 -16.19 17.93 9.04
CA VAL A 386 -17.00 16.71 9.25
C VAL A 386 -16.50 15.49 8.47
N VAL A 387 -15.52 15.65 7.58
CA VAL A 387 -15.00 14.56 6.74
C VAL A 387 -13.93 13.78 7.51
N LEU A 388 -14.13 12.48 7.65
CA LEU A 388 -13.14 11.53 8.16
C LEU A 388 -12.29 10.97 7.04
N GLU A 389 -12.95 10.53 5.95
CA GLU A 389 -12.31 9.96 4.78
C GLU A 389 -13.08 10.36 3.52
N ALA A 390 -12.36 10.52 2.43
CA ALA A 390 -12.93 10.82 1.13
C ALA A 390 -12.24 10.08 0.00
N SER A 391 -12.99 9.73 -1.03
CA SER A 391 -12.45 9.23 -2.30
C SER A 391 -13.30 9.74 -3.44
N VAL A 392 -12.65 10.13 -4.54
CA VAL A 392 -13.29 10.75 -5.68
C VAL A 392 -13.08 9.92 -6.93
N VAL A 393 -14.15 9.72 -7.70
CA VAL A 393 -14.12 8.98 -8.96
C VAL A 393 -14.96 9.71 -10.02
N ALA A 394 -14.74 9.35 -11.28
CA ALA A 394 -15.57 9.80 -12.38
C ALA A 394 -17.00 9.25 -12.27
N ARG A 395 -17.99 10.10 -12.48
CA ARG A 395 -19.38 9.74 -12.73
C ARG A 395 -19.77 10.20 -14.13
N PRO A 396 -20.50 9.40 -14.92
CA PRO A 396 -21.01 9.84 -16.23
C PRO A 396 -21.82 11.15 -16.11
N ASP A 397 -21.64 12.05 -17.07
CA ASP A 397 -22.30 13.35 -17.12
C ASP A 397 -22.73 13.65 -18.57
N GLU A 398 -24.01 13.92 -18.80
CA GLU A 398 -24.54 14.16 -20.15
C GLU A 398 -23.94 15.39 -20.84
N ARG A 399 -23.51 16.39 -20.08
CA ARG A 399 -22.94 17.63 -20.60
C ARG A 399 -21.43 17.59 -20.75
N TRP A 400 -20.74 16.99 -19.76
CA TRP A 400 -19.29 17.08 -19.63
C TRP A 400 -18.57 15.76 -19.92
N GLY A 401 -19.32 14.69 -20.27
CA GLY A 401 -18.79 13.32 -20.38
C GLY A 401 -18.62 12.68 -19.02
N GLU A 402 -17.77 13.27 -18.18
CA GLU A 402 -17.55 12.87 -16.79
C GLU A 402 -17.58 14.08 -15.86
N SER A 403 -17.96 13.84 -14.60
CA SER A 403 -17.89 14.81 -13.50
C SER A 403 -17.41 14.15 -12.21
N PRO A 404 -16.71 14.89 -11.32
CA PRO A 404 -16.27 14.34 -10.05
C PRO A 404 -17.45 13.93 -9.16
N CYS A 405 -17.37 12.70 -8.62
CA CYS A 405 -18.28 12.16 -7.62
C CYS A 405 -17.51 11.82 -6.36
N ALA A 406 -17.82 12.46 -5.25
CA ALA A 406 -17.17 12.25 -3.97
C ALA A 406 -17.92 11.20 -3.14
N PHE A 407 -17.19 10.19 -2.65
CA PHE A 407 -17.64 9.26 -1.63
C PHE A 407 -16.99 9.64 -0.31
N VAL A 408 -17.81 9.86 0.73
CA VAL A 408 -17.37 10.50 1.98
C VAL A 408 -17.79 9.66 3.19
N THR A 409 -16.83 9.35 4.06
CA THR A 409 -17.09 8.83 5.40
C THR A 409 -17.03 10.00 6.38
N LEU A 410 -18.09 10.17 7.17
CA LEU A 410 -18.18 11.24 8.16
C LEU A 410 -17.51 10.86 9.47
N LYS A 411 -17.00 11.86 10.20
CA LYS A 411 -16.50 11.67 11.56
C LYS A 411 -17.58 11.15 12.51
N PRO A 412 -17.21 10.41 13.56
CA PRO A 412 -18.15 10.00 14.61
C PRO A 412 -18.89 11.21 15.23
N GLY A 413 -20.18 11.02 15.53
CA GLY A 413 -21.01 12.08 16.14
C GLY A 413 -21.60 13.11 15.19
N VAL A 414 -21.24 13.09 13.90
CA VAL A 414 -21.85 13.99 12.91
C VAL A 414 -23.31 13.60 12.65
N ASN A 415 -24.21 14.56 12.77
CA ASN A 415 -25.65 14.36 12.53
C ASN A 415 -25.94 14.15 11.03
N LYS A 416 -26.53 13.00 10.69
CA LYS A 416 -26.88 12.59 9.31
C LYS A 416 -28.35 12.86 8.96
N SER A 417 -29.10 13.56 9.79
CA SER A 417 -30.56 13.75 9.57
C SER A 417 -30.90 14.49 8.28
N ASN A 418 -29.97 15.24 7.70
CA ASN A 418 -30.13 15.93 6.42
C ASN A 418 -28.88 15.79 5.55
N GLU A 419 -28.74 14.64 4.91
CA GLU A 419 -27.58 14.33 4.03
C GLU A 419 -27.52 15.30 2.85
N GLN A 420 -28.64 15.76 2.31
CA GLN A 420 -28.66 16.70 1.19
C GLN A 420 -28.00 18.04 1.57
N ARG A 421 -28.40 18.62 2.71
CA ARG A 421 -27.81 19.88 3.20
C ARG A 421 -26.31 19.72 3.49
N LEU A 422 -25.93 18.57 4.04
CA LEU A 422 -24.53 18.27 4.32
C LEU A 422 -23.70 18.11 3.05
N ALA A 423 -24.26 17.48 2.01
CA ALA A 423 -23.63 17.39 0.70
C ALA A 423 -23.43 18.77 0.05
N GLU A 424 -24.46 19.65 0.14
CA GLU A 424 -24.39 21.03 -0.35
C GLU A 424 -23.32 21.85 0.38
N ASP A 425 -23.19 21.67 1.70
CA ASP A 425 -22.17 22.33 2.51
C ASP A 425 -20.75 21.90 2.10
N ILE A 426 -20.54 20.57 1.92
CA ILE A 426 -19.26 20.02 1.44
C ILE A 426 -18.94 20.54 0.03
N MET A 427 -19.90 20.58 -0.89
CA MET A 427 -19.69 21.11 -2.23
C MET A 427 -19.40 22.60 -2.23
N LYS A 428 -20.07 23.39 -1.37
CA LYS A 428 -19.81 24.80 -1.19
C LYS A 428 -18.40 25.05 -0.63
N PHE A 429 -17.98 24.25 0.35
CA PHE A 429 -16.63 24.29 0.87
C PHE A 429 -15.60 24.00 -0.22
N CYS A 430 -15.78 22.93 -1.02
CA CYS A 430 -14.90 22.64 -2.15
C CYS A 430 -14.83 23.81 -3.14
N ARG A 431 -15.96 24.46 -3.43
CA ARG A 431 -16.00 25.62 -4.33
C ARG A 431 -15.15 26.81 -3.85
N SER A 432 -14.95 26.94 -2.54
CA SER A 432 -14.06 27.98 -1.97
C SER A 432 -12.57 27.63 -2.07
N LYS A 433 -12.22 26.37 -2.42
CA LYS A 433 -10.85 25.86 -2.40
C LYS A 433 -10.30 25.46 -3.77
N MET A 434 -11.16 25.29 -4.77
CA MET A 434 -10.76 24.78 -6.08
C MET A 434 -11.58 25.38 -7.22
N PRO A 435 -11.12 25.28 -8.49
CA PRO A 435 -11.87 25.71 -9.67
C PRO A 435 -13.26 25.08 -9.73
N ALA A 436 -14.25 25.80 -10.25
CA ALA A 436 -15.65 25.37 -10.25
C ALA A 436 -15.90 24.02 -10.95
N TYR A 437 -15.12 23.69 -11.99
CA TYR A 437 -15.26 22.44 -12.73
C TYR A 437 -14.67 21.21 -12.00
N TRP A 438 -13.83 21.44 -10.98
CA TRP A 438 -13.28 20.40 -10.10
C TRP A 438 -14.24 20.03 -8.96
N VAL A 439 -15.16 20.92 -8.61
CA VAL A 439 -16.11 20.69 -7.50
C VAL A 439 -16.94 19.45 -7.76
N PRO A 440 -17.01 18.49 -6.82
CA PRO A 440 -17.87 17.33 -6.96
C PRO A 440 -19.30 17.73 -7.28
N LYS A 441 -19.89 17.08 -8.27
CA LYS A 441 -21.31 17.28 -8.64
C LYS A 441 -22.25 16.37 -7.87
N SER A 442 -21.68 15.39 -7.17
CA SER A 442 -22.42 14.50 -6.27
C SER A 442 -21.54 14.11 -5.08
N VAL A 443 -22.17 14.00 -3.91
CA VAL A 443 -21.56 13.50 -2.67
C VAL A 443 -22.41 12.33 -2.19
N VAL A 444 -21.73 11.20 -1.92
CA VAL A 444 -22.35 9.95 -1.45
C VAL A 444 -21.74 9.62 -0.10
N PHE A 445 -22.59 9.48 0.91
CA PHE A 445 -22.14 9.15 2.26
C PHE A 445 -22.11 7.63 2.51
N GLY A 446 -21.09 7.16 3.21
CA GLY A 446 -20.96 5.77 3.61
C GLY A 446 -19.50 5.34 3.83
N PRO A 447 -19.28 4.09 4.27
CA PRO A 447 -17.95 3.55 4.41
C PRO A 447 -17.30 3.35 3.04
N LEU A 448 -16.00 3.65 2.95
CA LEU A 448 -15.23 3.42 1.73
C LEU A 448 -14.79 1.95 1.65
N PRO A 449 -15.00 1.27 0.49
CA PRO A 449 -14.47 -0.07 0.28
C PRO A 449 -12.95 -0.02 0.22
N LYS A 450 -12.29 -0.84 1.04
CA LYS A 450 -10.83 -0.87 1.15
C LYS A 450 -10.26 -2.25 0.90
N THR A 451 -9.05 -2.28 0.40
CA THR A 451 -8.23 -3.50 0.41
C THR A 451 -7.81 -3.83 1.84
N SER A 452 -7.26 -5.01 2.04
CA SER A 452 -6.66 -5.43 3.31
C SER A 452 -5.50 -4.53 3.78
N THR A 453 -4.89 -3.79 2.86
CA THR A 453 -3.84 -2.80 3.16
C THR A 453 -4.38 -1.40 3.45
N GLY A 454 -5.71 -1.24 3.50
CA GLY A 454 -6.37 0.04 3.75
C GLY A 454 -6.50 0.96 2.53
N LYS A 455 -6.10 0.50 1.33
CA LYS A 455 -6.23 1.27 0.10
C LYS A 455 -7.67 1.25 -0.41
N VAL A 456 -8.23 2.41 -0.72
CA VAL A 456 -9.59 2.51 -1.28
C VAL A 456 -9.68 1.82 -2.64
N GLN A 457 -10.70 0.99 -2.80
CA GLN A 457 -10.98 0.25 -4.04
C GLN A 457 -11.80 1.12 -5.00
N LYS A 458 -11.16 2.10 -5.65
CA LYS A 458 -11.83 3.05 -6.57
C LYS A 458 -12.63 2.36 -7.67
N HIS A 459 -12.24 1.16 -8.11
CA HIS A 459 -13.01 0.43 -9.12
C HIS A 459 -14.43 0.08 -8.66
N LEU A 460 -14.64 -0.23 -7.37
CA LEU A 460 -15.98 -0.46 -6.82
C LEU A 460 -16.77 0.85 -6.72
N LEU A 461 -16.08 1.94 -6.36
CA LEU A 461 -16.72 3.26 -6.32
C LEU A 461 -17.13 3.74 -7.73
N ARG A 462 -16.28 3.49 -8.75
CA ARG A 462 -16.62 3.77 -10.15
C ARG A 462 -17.83 2.96 -10.63
N ALA A 463 -17.89 1.66 -10.28
CA ALA A 463 -19.07 0.84 -10.57
C ALA A 463 -20.34 1.45 -9.95
N LYS A 464 -20.29 1.82 -8.67
CA LYS A 464 -21.39 2.47 -7.96
C LYS A 464 -21.77 3.82 -8.58
N ALA A 465 -20.79 4.65 -8.94
CA ALA A 465 -21.04 5.93 -9.59
C ALA A 465 -21.71 5.75 -10.97
N LYS A 466 -21.33 4.71 -11.71
CA LYS A 466 -21.96 4.34 -12.98
C LYS A 466 -23.39 3.82 -12.81
N GLU A 467 -23.65 3.01 -11.78
CA GLU A 467 -25.00 2.51 -11.42
C GLU A 467 -25.96 3.66 -11.03
N MET A 468 -25.44 4.75 -10.46
CA MET A 468 -26.23 5.96 -10.16
C MET A 468 -26.74 6.65 -11.44
N GLY A 469 -26.27 6.24 -12.61
CA GLY A 469 -26.62 6.84 -13.90
C GLY A 469 -25.94 8.20 -14.13
N PRO A 470 -26.04 8.73 -15.37
CA PRO A 470 -25.44 10.02 -15.72
C PRO A 470 -26.12 11.17 -14.97
N LEU A 471 -25.34 12.21 -14.71
CA LEU A 471 -25.88 13.49 -14.27
C LEU A 471 -26.66 14.10 -15.45
N LYS A 472 -27.97 14.32 -15.24
CA LYS A 472 -28.86 14.91 -16.26
C LYS A 472 -28.57 16.40 -16.39
N MET A 473 -28.65 16.90 -17.62
CA MET A 473 -28.68 18.36 -17.84
C MET A 473 -29.91 18.93 -17.09
N SER A 474 -29.67 19.80 -16.10
CA SER A 474 -30.76 20.61 -15.57
C SER A 474 -31.25 21.46 -16.72
N ARG A 475 -32.53 21.29 -17.09
CA ARG A 475 -33.20 22.28 -17.93
C ARG A 475 -33.21 23.60 -17.15
N LEU A 476 -32.37 24.54 -17.60
CA LEU A 476 -32.46 25.94 -17.18
C LEU A 476 -33.75 26.51 -17.72
#